data_e70da39251ea7e543b23cb69390a3579
#
_entry.id   e70da39251ea7e543b23cb69390a3579
#
_cell.length_a   1.000
_cell.length_b   1.000
_cell.length_c   1.000
_cell.angle_alpha   90.00
_cell.angle_beta   90.00
_cell.angle_gamma   90.00
#
_symmetry.space_group_name_H-M   'P 1'
#
loop_
_entity.id
_entity.type
_entity.pdbx_description
1 polymer ?
#
loop_
_entity_poly.entity_id
_entity_poly.type
_entity_poly.pdbx_seq_one_letter_code
_entity_poly.pdbx_strand_id
1 'polypeptide(L)'
;MKFSNKIKISWHDTDAFRCVRPSKIVEYMQETANLQCVDSGLPLDDLRDEKGLAFILGAMSISIYKPLHAYEEVEVRTWCRETKSYIFNRYFDIVRGGEVIAEAASTWVLIDLDKKSMVRADNYDFFGGKFYYDEPVAADSVPKKVRIGKDAELNFVGERKIAYSDVDYNMHMNNTHYPDMVCDFLSELADEKNPCRVKELSLSFIKESHLGATLKVSRSEMDGDGNILVRTQNEEGETCLEAMICLEAL
;
A
#
# COMPACT_ATOMS: atom_id res chain seq x y z
N MET A 1 22.07 -0.74 -5.14
CA MET A 1 21.41 -1.33 -6.35
C MET A 1 19.93 -1.53 -6.01
N LYS A 2 19.01 -1.32 -6.95
CA LYS A 2 17.61 -1.73 -6.75
C LYS A 2 17.55 -3.26 -6.65
N PHE A 3 16.81 -3.78 -5.67
CA PHE A 3 16.46 -5.20 -5.64
C PHE A 3 15.30 -5.44 -6.61
N SER A 4 15.30 -6.56 -7.33
CA SER A 4 14.26 -6.86 -8.31
C SER A 4 13.76 -8.29 -8.20
N ASN A 5 12.46 -8.46 -8.49
CA ASN A 5 11.77 -9.73 -8.56
C ASN A 5 10.96 -9.80 -9.86
N LYS A 6 11.09 -10.89 -10.61
CA LYS A 6 10.31 -11.13 -11.84
C LYS A 6 9.04 -11.88 -11.50
N ILE A 7 7.92 -11.34 -11.93
CA ILE A 7 6.58 -11.88 -11.66
C ILE A 7 5.87 -12.13 -12.98
N LYS A 8 5.30 -13.32 -13.11
CA LYS A 8 4.30 -13.62 -14.13
C LYS A 8 2.92 -13.43 -13.52
N ILE A 9 2.17 -12.46 -14.04
CA ILE A 9 0.86 -12.07 -13.50
C ILE A 9 -0.13 -13.24 -13.64
N SER A 10 -0.79 -13.59 -12.53
CA SER A 10 -1.82 -14.61 -12.50
C SER A 10 -3.13 -14.09 -13.07
N TRP A 11 -3.90 -14.96 -13.71
CA TRP A 11 -5.25 -14.62 -14.16
C TRP A 11 -6.18 -14.24 -13.00
N HIS A 12 -6.00 -14.85 -11.84
CA HIS A 12 -6.80 -14.58 -10.65
C HIS A 12 -6.52 -13.22 -9.99
N ASP A 13 -5.47 -12.52 -10.40
CA ASP A 13 -5.09 -11.21 -9.85
C ASP A 13 -5.81 -10.05 -10.55
N THR A 14 -6.60 -10.35 -11.59
CA THR A 14 -7.31 -9.35 -12.38
C THR A 14 -8.76 -9.13 -11.92
N ASP A 15 -9.27 -7.95 -12.21
CA ASP A 15 -10.66 -7.53 -12.01
C ASP A 15 -11.58 -7.92 -13.17
N ALA A 16 -12.83 -7.43 -13.14
CA ALA A 16 -13.84 -7.66 -14.15
C ALA A 16 -13.46 -7.10 -15.53
N PHE A 17 -12.61 -6.08 -15.59
CA PHE A 17 -12.11 -5.45 -16.81
C PHE A 17 -10.75 -5.98 -17.25
N ARG A 18 -10.27 -7.08 -16.62
CA ARG A 18 -9.00 -7.77 -16.93
C ARG A 18 -7.76 -6.96 -16.56
N CYS A 19 -7.89 -5.93 -15.74
CA CYS A 19 -6.78 -5.19 -15.17
C CYS A 19 -6.38 -5.82 -13.82
N VAL A 20 -5.09 -5.82 -13.51
CA VAL A 20 -4.61 -6.28 -12.20
C VAL A 20 -5.16 -5.34 -11.13
N ARG A 21 -5.78 -5.92 -10.09
CA ARG A 21 -6.34 -5.17 -8.97
C ARG A 21 -5.27 -4.40 -8.20
N PRO A 22 -5.57 -3.21 -7.69
CA PRO A 22 -4.62 -2.43 -6.90
C PRO A 22 -4.02 -3.19 -5.71
N SER A 23 -4.82 -4.03 -5.04
CA SER A 23 -4.35 -4.90 -3.94
C SER A 23 -3.21 -5.81 -4.39
N LYS A 24 -3.31 -6.40 -5.58
CA LYS A 24 -2.28 -7.29 -6.11
C LYS A 24 -1.01 -6.55 -6.50
N ILE A 25 -1.14 -5.33 -6.98
CA ILE A 25 0.03 -4.46 -7.22
C ILE A 25 0.75 -4.20 -5.88
N VAL A 26 0.01 -3.91 -4.81
CA VAL A 26 0.58 -3.75 -3.46
C VAL A 26 1.24 -5.04 -2.97
N GLU A 27 0.58 -6.19 -3.15
CA GLU A 27 1.16 -7.50 -2.78
C GLU A 27 2.48 -7.75 -3.50
N TYR A 28 2.56 -7.54 -4.82
CA TYR A 28 3.80 -7.72 -5.59
C TYR A 28 4.92 -6.83 -5.07
N MET A 29 4.61 -5.58 -4.73
CA MET A 29 5.58 -4.63 -4.20
C MET A 29 6.05 -5.03 -2.79
N GLN A 30 5.13 -5.37 -1.89
CA GLN A 30 5.48 -5.76 -0.53
C GLN A 30 6.23 -7.10 -0.49
N GLU A 31 5.82 -8.08 -1.31
CA GLU A 31 6.54 -9.36 -1.40
C GLU A 31 7.95 -9.15 -1.92
N THR A 32 8.15 -8.31 -2.94
CA THR A 32 9.49 -7.96 -3.43
C THR A 32 10.34 -7.30 -2.33
N ALA A 33 9.73 -6.48 -1.47
CA ALA A 33 10.40 -5.88 -0.32
C ALA A 33 10.79 -6.92 0.74
N ASN A 34 9.92 -7.89 1.02
CA ASN A 34 10.17 -8.99 1.95
C ASN A 34 11.32 -9.87 1.44
N LEU A 35 11.31 -10.22 0.15
CA LEU A 35 12.40 -10.97 -0.48
C LEU A 35 13.75 -10.23 -0.40
N GLN A 36 13.76 -8.91 -0.53
CA GLN A 36 14.96 -8.10 -0.30
C GLN A 36 15.45 -8.21 1.14
N CYS A 37 14.55 -8.20 2.13
CA CYS A 37 14.91 -8.38 3.54
C CYS A 37 15.55 -9.75 3.77
N VAL A 38 14.97 -10.82 3.22
CA VAL A 38 15.50 -12.19 3.27
C VAL A 38 16.89 -12.27 2.63
N ASP A 39 17.06 -11.75 1.41
CA ASP A 39 18.33 -11.72 0.68
C ASP A 39 19.43 -10.95 1.43
N SER A 40 19.03 -9.94 2.20
CA SER A 40 19.94 -9.14 3.02
C SER A 40 20.26 -9.77 4.39
N GLY A 41 19.73 -10.96 4.68
CA GLY A 41 19.96 -11.69 5.92
C GLY A 41 19.17 -11.15 7.12
N LEU A 42 18.07 -10.45 6.88
CA LEU A 42 17.18 -9.95 7.92
C LEU A 42 15.71 -10.22 7.54
N PRO A 43 15.25 -11.49 7.60
CA PRO A 43 13.83 -11.78 7.49
C PRO A 43 13.02 -11.01 8.52
N LEU A 44 11.81 -10.56 8.15
CA LEU A 44 10.97 -9.75 9.06
C LEU A 44 10.51 -10.54 10.28
N ASP A 45 10.35 -11.85 10.15
CA ASP A 45 10.02 -12.74 11.27
C ASP A 45 11.16 -12.76 12.31
N ASP A 46 12.43 -12.88 11.87
CA ASP A 46 13.59 -12.85 12.76
C ASP A 46 13.73 -11.47 13.44
N LEU A 47 13.42 -10.39 12.70
CA LEU A 47 13.40 -9.05 13.27
C LEU A 47 12.41 -8.94 14.43
N ARG A 48 11.24 -9.55 14.26
CA ARG A 48 10.19 -9.59 15.28
C ARG A 48 10.54 -10.54 16.44
N ASP A 49 10.83 -11.79 16.12
CA ASP A 49 10.92 -12.87 17.11
C ASP A 49 12.23 -12.82 17.91
N GLU A 50 13.33 -12.40 17.27
CA GLU A 50 14.62 -12.33 17.93
C GLU A 50 14.93 -10.93 18.50
N LYS A 51 14.44 -9.85 17.88
CA LYS A 51 14.80 -8.48 18.25
C LYS A 51 13.64 -7.68 18.86
N GLY A 52 12.42 -8.23 18.84
CA GLY A 52 11.23 -7.54 19.35
C GLY A 52 10.88 -6.26 18.56
N LEU A 53 11.23 -6.21 17.28
CA LEU A 53 11.04 -5.03 16.43
C LEU A 53 10.10 -5.36 15.26
N ALA A 54 9.24 -4.41 14.89
CA ALA A 54 8.37 -4.55 13.73
C ALA A 54 8.27 -3.24 12.93
N PHE A 55 8.24 -3.35 11.60
CA PHE A 55 7.91 -2.23 10.74
C PHE A 55 6.40 -2.09 10.61
N ILE A 56 5.91 -0.86 10.81
CA ILE A 56 4.50 -0.50 10.65
C ILE A 56 4.38 0.46 9.47
N LEU A 57 3.50 0.13 8.54
CA LEU A 57 3.18 0.97 7.38
C LEU A 57 2.32 2.15 7.81
N GLY A 58 2.79 3.37 7.56
CA GLY A 58 2.06 4.60 7.87
C GLY A 58 1.33 5.20 6.67
N ALA A 59 1.92 5.09 5.47
CA ALA A 59 1.32 5.58 4.24
C ALA A 59 1.91 4.88 3.01
N MET A 60 1.12 4.80 1.94
CA MET A 60 1.56 4.32 0.64
C MET A 60 0.85 5.10 -0.47
N SER A 61 1.59 5.47 -1.52
CA SER A 61 1.04 6.09 -2.72
C SER A 61 1.52 5.31 -3.94
N ILE A 62 0.62 5.07 -4.88
CA ILE A 62 0.87 4.30 -6.10
C ILE A 62 0.33 5.11 -7.28
N SER A 63 1.13 5.21 -8.35
CA SER A 63 0.72 5.72 -9.65
C SER A 63 0.84 4.60 -10.69
N ILE A 64 -0.24 4.29 -11.38
CA ILE A 64 -0.32 3.22 -12.38
C ILE A 64 -0.46 3.88 -13.75
N TYR A 65 0.63 4.00 -14.48
CA TYR A 65 0.69 4.68 -15.78
C TYR A 65 0.05 3.87 -16.90
N LYS A 66 0.20 2.54 -16.83
CA LYS A 66 -0.39 1.60 -17.79
C LYS A 66 -1.00 0.40 -17.06
N PRO A 67 -2.17 -0.09 -17.50
CA PRO A 67 -2.76 -1.27 -16.87
C PRO A 67 -1.85 -2.50 -17.04
N LEU A 68 -1.89 -3.37 -16.02
CA LEU A 68 -1.24 -4.66 -16.02
C LEU A 68 -2.31 -5.73 -16.32
N HIS A 69 -1.94 -6.75 -17.09
CA HIS A 69 -2.87 -7.80 -17.50
C HIS A 69 -2.34 -9.20 -17.17
N ALA A 70 -3.27 -10.16 -17.10
CA ALA A 70 -2.90 -11.56 -16.87
C ALA A 70 -1.89 -12.08 -17.91
N TYR A 71 -1.00 -12.95 -17.43
CA TYR A 71 0.04 -13.64 -18.21
C TYR A 71 1.21 -12.76 -18.66
N GLU A 72 1.18 -11.45 -18.43
CA GLU A 72 2.33 -10.58 -18.65
C GLU A 72 3.45 -10.93 -17.67
N GLU A 73 4.70 -10.73 -18.11
CA GLU A 73 5.87 -10.78 -17.27
C GLU A 73 6.32 -9.35 -16.94
N VAL A 74 6.45 -9.06 -15.65
CA VAL A 74 6.89 -7.77 -15.13
C VAL A 74 8.07 -7.95 -14.18
N GLU A 75 8.90 -6.93 -14.09
CA GLU A 75 9.94 -6.83 -13.08
C GLU A 75 9.52 -5.79 -12.05
N VAL A 76 9.32 -6.22 -10.81
CA VAL A 76 9.04 -5.35 -9.67
C VAL A 76 10.36 -5.04 -9.00
N ARG A 77 10.69 -3.75 -8.85
CA ARG A 77 11.94 -3.32 -8.22
C ARG A 77 11.64 -2.50 -6.96
N THR A 78 12.50 -2.63 -5.96
CA THR A 78 12.37 -1.89 -4.70
C THR A 78 13.73 -1.40 -4.20
N TRP A 79 13.71 -0.28 -3.48
CA TRP A 79 14.88 0.30 -2.81
C TRP A 79 14.45 1.19 -1.65
N CYS A 80 15.39 1.43 -0.73
CA CYS A 80 15.25 2.40 0.34
C CYS A 80 16.26 3.53 0.16
N ARG A 81 16.01 4.66 0.82
CA ARG A 81 16.99 5.73 1.03
C ARG A 81 17.47 5.71 2.46
N GLU A 82 18.73 6.08 2.66
CA GLU A 82 19.27 6.26 4.00
C GLU A 82 18.42 7.29 4.76
N THR A 83 18.13 6.99 6.02
CA THR A 83 17.44 7.90 6.92
C THR A 83 18.10 7.92 8.28
N LYS A 84 18.07 9.09 8.93
CA LYS A 84 18.50 9.30 10.34
C LYS A 84 17.31 9.63 11.23
N SER A 85 16.08 9.39 10.74
CA SER A 85 14.83 9.71 11.39
C SER A 85 14.16 8.45 11.95
N TYR A 86 12.93 8.62 12.44
CA TYR A 86 11.99 7.53 12.75
C TYR A 86 11.27 7.00 11.53
N ILE A 87 11.43 7.66 10.37
CA ILE A 87 10.68 7.39 9.14
C ILE A 87 11.61 6.70 8.14
N PHE A 88 11.16 5.54 7.67
CA PHE A 88 11.81 4.77 6.63
C PHE A 88 10.97 4.86 5.36
N ASN A 89 11.52 5.45 4.31
CA ASN A 89 10.86 5.50 3.00
C ASN A 89 11.36 4.37 2.12
N ARG A 90 10.41 3.66 1.54
CA ARG A 90 10.67 2.60 0.56
C ARG A 90 9.97 2.94 -0.75
N TYR A 91 10.66 2.71 -1.83
CA TYR A 91 10.22 3.03 -3.18
C TYR A 91 10.13 1.77 -4.02
N PHE A 92 9.26 1.83 -5.02
CA PHE A 92 9.02 0.73 -5.94
C PHE A 92 8.82 1.27 -7.35
N ASP A 93 9.20 0.47 -8.33
CA ASP A 93 8.70 0.60 -9.70
C ASP A 93 8.39 -0.78 -10.29
N ILE A 94 7.46 -0.81 -11.24
CA ILE A 94 7.12 -1.99 -12.02
C ILE A 94 7.51 -1.72 -13.47
N VAL A 95 8.30 -2.62 -14.04
CA VAL A 95 8.85 -2.49 -15.39
C VAL A 95 8.30 -3.60 -16.27
N ARG A 96 7.82 -3.24 -17.45
CA ARG A 96 7.38 -4.16 -18.49
C ARG A 96 8.08 -3.82 -19.80
N GLY A 97 8.87 -4.77 -20.35
CA GLY A 97 9.60 -4.55 -21.60
C GLY A 97 10.62 -3.39 -21.57
N GLY A 98 11.18 -3.07 -20.39
CA GLY A 98 12.11 -1.96 -20.19
C GLY A 98 11.46 -0.62 -19.87
N GLU A 99 10.13 -0.52 -19.88
CA GLU A 99 9.37 0.69 -19.56
C GLU A 99 8.82 0.61 -18.14
N VAL A 100 8.90 1.71 -17.37
CA VAL A 100 8.24 1.86 -16.07
C VAL A 100 6.75 2.09 -16.29
N ILE A 101 5.92 1.17 -15.80
CA ILE A 101 4.46 1.21 -15.96
C ILE A 101 3.70 1.51 -14.67
N ALA A 102 4.36 1.42 -13.53
CA ALA A 102 3.84 1.88 -12.24
C ALA A 102 4.98 2.26 -11.31
N GLU A 103 4.72 3.20 -10.42
CA GLU A 103 5.63 3.61 -9.36
C GLU A 103 4.88 3.69 -8.02
N ALA A 104 5.59 3.46 -6.93
CA ALA A 104 5.04 3.65 -5.60
C ALA A 104 6.08 4.12 -4.60
N ALA A 105 5.59 4.77 -3.56
CA ALA A 105 6.38 5.12 -2.39
C ALA A 105 5.59 4.79 -1.12
N SER A 106 6.29 4.29 -0.11
CA SER A 106 5.71 3.96 1.18
C SER A 106 6.53 4.53 2.33
N THR A 107 5.86 4.84 3.43
CA THR A 107 6.45 5.36 4.66
C THR A 107 6.23 4.38 5.79
N TRP A 108 7.31 3.96 6.42
CA TRP A 108 7.31 2.99 7.51
C TRP A 108 7.89 3.61 8.78
N VAL A 109 7.46 3.11 9.92
CA VAL A 109 8.08 3.36 11.22
C VAL A 109 8.50 2.03 11.85
N LEU A 110 9.65 2.01 12.52
CA LEU A 110 10.10 0.85 13.27
C LEU A 110 9.65 1.02 14.73
N ILE A 111 9.01 -0.01 15.26
CA ILE A 111 8.48 -0.03 16.63
C ILE A 111 9.19 -1.11 17.43
N ASP A 112 9.61 -0.74 18.64
CA ASP A 112 10.00 -1.67 19.70
C ASP A 112 8.69 -2.20 20.34
N LEU A 113 8.42 -3.49 20.17
CA LEU A 113 7.16 -4.13 20.58
C LEU A 113 6.99 -4.20 22.09
N ASP A 114 8.09 -4.32 22.83
CA ASP A 114 8.08 -4.38 24.29
C ASP A 114 7.86 -2.99 24.89
N LYS A 115 8.60 -1.99 24.40
CA LYS A 115 8.51 -0.60 24.86
C LYS A 115 7.37 0.19 24.25
N LYS A 116 6.72 -0.33 23.20
CA LYS A 116 5.67 0.35 22.42
C LYS A 116 6.09 1.75 21.98
N SER A 117 7.32 1.88 21.50
CA SER A 117 7.91 3.16 21.13
C SER A 117 8.61 3.09 19.78
N MET A 118 8.60 4.22 19.06
CA MET A 118 9.31 4.32 17.79
C MET A 118 10.83 4.25 17.98
N VAL A 119 11.49 3.56 17.08
CA VAL A 119 12.94 3.38 17.04
C VAL A 119 13.53 4.22 15.91
N ARG A 120 14.62 4.93 16.20
CA ARG A 120 15.33 5.72 15.18
C ARG A 120 16.17 4.81 14.30
N ALA A 121 16.24 5.14 13.02
CA ALA A 121 17.01 4.39 12.03
C ALA A 121 18.50 4.31 12.35
N ASP A 122 19.08 5.39 12.89
CA ASP A 122 20.50 5.47 13.26
C ASP A 122 20.90 4.61 14.48
N ASN A 123 19.93 4.04 15.19
CA ASN A 123 20.20 3.10 16.29
C ASN A 123 20.55 1.69 15.79
N TYR A 124 20.33 1.40 14.49
CA TYR A 124 20.52 0.09 13.91
C TYR A 124 21.07 0.18 12.50
N ASP A 125 22.20 -0.44 12.24
CA ASP A 125 22.68 -0.73 10.89
C ASP A 125 22.11 -2.07 10.44
N PHE A 126 20.79 -2.09 10.18
CA PHE A 126 20.09 -3.32 9.83
C PHE A 126 20.62 -3.97 8.56
N PHE A 127 21.15 -3.19 7.64
CA PHE A 127 21.31 -3.64 6.27
C PHE A 127 22.73 -3.42 5.72
N GLY A 128 23.68 -2.99 6.57
CA GLY A 128 25.09 -2.84 6.19
C GLY A 128 25.29 -2.01 4.92
N GLY A 129 24.49 -0.99 4.69
CA GLY A 129 24.54 -0.14 3.49
C GLY A 129 24.01 -0.78 2.21
N LYS A 130 23.67 -2.09 2.19
CA LYS A 130 23.21 -2.79 0.98
C LYS A 130 21.79 -2.41 0.54
N PHE A 131 20.99 -1.87 1.45
CA PHE A 131 19.59 -1.51 1.23
C PHE A 131 19.41 -0.18 0.54
N TYR A 132 20.42 0.70 0.59
CA TYR A 132 20.27 2.08 0.18
C TYR A 132 20.67 2.27 -1.28
N TYR A 133 19.91 3.12 -1.93
CA TYR A 133 20.09 3.46 -3.33
C TYR A 133 19.91 4.97 -3.52
N ASP A 134 20.94 5.63 -4.07
CA ASP A 134 21.04 7.09 -4.05
C ASP A 134 20.51 7.78 -5.31
N GLU A 135 19.92 7.04 -6.28
CA GLU A 135 19.37 7.68 -7.46
C GLU A 135 18.20 8.62 -7.12
N PRO A 136 18.00 9.71 -7.87
CA PRO A 136 16.89 10.63 -7.68
C PRO A 136 15.55 9.89 -7.76
N VAL A 137 14.66 10.20 -6.82
CA VAL A 137 13.26 9.75 -6.87
C VAL A 137 12.49 10.77 -7.69
N ALA A 138 11.69 10.32 -8.64
CA ALA A 138 10.77 11.20 -9.34
C ALA A 138 9.81 11.87 -8.35
N ALA A 139 9.43 13.13 -8.60
CA ALA A 139 8.57 13.88 -7.70
C ALA A 139 7.23 13.18 -7.43
N ASP A 140 6.75 12.40 -8.41
CA ASP A 140 5.48 11.67 -8.33
C ASP A 140 5.54 10.43 -7.43
N SER A 141 6.73 9.91 -7.13
CA SER A 141 6.92 8.76 -6.26
C SER A 141 7.16 9.11 -4.78
N VAL A 142 7.08 10.37 -4.39
CA VAL A 142 7.15 10.76 -2.97
C VAL A 142 5.87 10.32 -2.26
N PRO A 143 5.95 9.67 -1.07
CA PRO A 143 4.76 9.25 -0.34
C PRO A 143 3.82 10.42 -0.06
N LYS A 144 2.60 10.35 -0.58
CA LYS A 144 1.56 11.36 -0.34
C LYS A 144 0.71 10.90 0.84
N LYS A 145 0.79 11.62 1.96
CA LYS A 145 -0.06 11.35 3.11
C LYS A 145 -1.43 11.99 2.89
N VAL A 146 -2.47 11.16 2.81
CA VAL A 146 -3.85 11.64 2.75
C VAL A 146 -4.27 12.14 4.13
N ARG A 147 -4.88 13.32 4.19
CA ARG A 147 -5.53 13.86 5.37
C ARG A 147 -6.83 14.52 4.94
N ILE A 148 -7.94 13.92 5.32
CA ILE A 148 -9.27 14.42 5.01
C ILE A 148 -9.69 15.39 6.12
N GLY A 149 -10.03 16.61 5.74
CA GLY A 149 -10.50 17.63 6.69
C GLY A 149 -11.78 17.20 7.41
N LYS A 150 -12.04 17.81 8.56
CA LYS A 150 -13.29 17.54 9.31
C LYS A 150 -14.54 18.02 8.57
N ASP A 151 -14.38 19.05 7.75
CA ASP A 151 -15.46 19.68 6.98
C ASP A 151 -15.63 19.05 5.58
N ALA A 152 -14.89 17.97 5.27
CA ALA A 152 -15.05 17.25 4.00
C ALA A 152 -16.42 16.55 3.96
N GLU A 153 -17.15 16.76 2.87
CA GLU A 153 -18.43 16.09 2.65
C GLU A 153 -18.18 14.63 2.26
N LEU A 154 -18.45 13.74 3.20
CA LEU A 154 -18.37 12.29 3.00
C LEU A 154 -19.72 11.65 3.27
N ASN A 155 -20.20 10.85 2.32
CA ASN A 155 -21.42 10.08 2.44
C ASN A 155 -21.10 8.67 2.95
N PHE A 156 -21.85 8.20 3.95
CA PHE A 156 -21.78 6.80 4.37
C PHE A 156 -22.26 5.90 3.23
N VAL A 157 -21.43 4.91 2.86
CA VAL A 157 -21.73 4.01 1.74
C VAL A 157 -21.84 2.55 2.16
N GLY A 158 -21.46 2.18 3.38
CA GLY A 158 -21.62 0.83 3.88
C GLY A 158 -20.66 0.45 4.99
N GLU A 159 -20.68 -0.82 5.34
CA GLU A 159 -19.83 -1.40 6.38
C GLU A 159 -19.07 -2.62 5.85
N ARG A 160 -17.85 -2.82 6.34
CA ARG A 160 -17.04 -4.01 6.09
C ARG A 160 -16.65 -4.65 7.40
N LYS A 161 -17.07 -5.90 7.61
CA LYS A 161 -16.61 -6.71 8.74
C LYS A 161 -15.27 -7.37 8.37
N ILE A 162 -14.28 -7.24 9.23
CA ILE A 162 -12.97 -7.88 9.06
C ILE A 162 -13.09 -9.37 9.37
N ALA A 163 -12.80 -10.19 8.36
CA ALA A 163 -12.95 -11.64 8.39
C ALA A 163 -11.59 -12.36 8.47
N TYR A 164 -11.62 -13.69 8.60
CA TYR A 164 -10.42 -14.54 8.65
C TYR A 164 -9.46 -14.31 7.47
N SER A 165 -9.99 -14.16 6.27
CA SER A 165 -9.16 -13.96 5.06
C SER A 165 -8.56 -12.56 4.93
N ASP A 166 -9.00 -11.61 5.77
CA ASP A 166 -8.49 -10.25 5.73
C ASP A 166 -7.25 -10.05 6.61
N VAL A 167 -7.01 -10.93 7.59
CA VAL A 167 -5.98 -10.71 8.62
C VAL A 167 -4.70 -11.50 8.36
N ASP A 168 -3.59 -10.91 8.76
CA ASP A 168 -2.29 -11.55 8.82
C ASP A 168 -2.01 -12.17 10.20
N TYR A 169 -0.77 -12.63 10.43
CA TYR A 169 -0.35 -13.25 11.68
C TYR A 169 -0.37 -12.29 12.90
N ASN A 170 -0.49 -10.97 12.68
CA ASN A 170 -0.70 -9.99 13.75
C ASN A 170 -2.17 -9.92 14.19
N MET A 171 -3.07 -10.67 13.56
CA MET A 171 -4.53 -10.62 13.75
C MET A 171 -5.14 -9.25 13.39
N HIS A 172 -4.43 -8.46 12.56
CA HIS A 172 -4.91 -7.21 12.00
C HIS A 172 -5.13 -7.36 10.49
N MET A 173 -6.03 -6.57 9.94
CA MET A 173 -6.26 -6.52 8.51
C MET A 173 -4.94 -6.23 7.79
N ASN A 174 -4.54 -7.13 6.89
CA ASN A 174 -3.33 -6.99 6.10
C ASN A 174 -3.38 -5.72 5.25
N ASN A 175 -2.30 -4.97 5.22
CA ASN A 175 -2.20 -3.72 4.48
C ASN A 175 -2.55 -3.86 2.99
N THR A 176 -2.27 -5.02 2.42
CA THR A 176 -2.54 -5.32 1.00
C THR A 176 -4.02 -5.49 0.68
N HIS A 177 -4.87 -5.73 1.67
CA HIS A 177 -6.32 -5.91 1.50
C HIS A 177 -7.10 -4.60 1.52
N TYR A 178 -6.54 -3.53 2.09
CA TYR A 178 -7.21 -2.22 2.12
C TYR A 178 -7.54 -1.64 0.75
N PRO A 179 -6.69 -1.77 -0.31
CA PRO A 179 -7.06 -1.34 -1.65
C PRO A 179 -8.34 -2.00 -2.17
N ASP A 180 -8.48 -3.33 -2.04
CA ASP A 180 -9.71 -4.02 -2.47
C ASP A 180 -10.90 -3.58 -1.63
N MET A 181 -10.74 -3.50 -0.30
CA MET A 181 -11.80 -3.04 0.60
C MET A 181 -12.29 -1.64 0.24
N VAL A 182 -11.40 -0.71 -0.13
CA VAL A 182 -11.79 0.63 -0.57
C VAL A 182 -12.49 0.56 -1.92
N CYS A 183 -11.96 -0.20 -2.89
CA CYS A 183 -12.52 -0.35 -4.22
C CYS A 183 -13.91 -1.00 -4.22
N ASP A 184 -14.21 -1.90 -3.28
CA ASP A 184 -15.52 -2.55 -3.13
C ASP A 184 -16.67 -1.54 -2.93
N PHE A 185 -16.38 -0.32 -2.47
CA PHE A 185 -17.35 0.76 -2.26
C PHE A 185 -17.34 1.83 -3.37
N LEU A 186 -16.64 1.58 -4.48
CA LEU A 186 -16.60 2.47 -5.65
C LEU A 186 -17.41 1.86 -6.79
N SER A 187 -18.69 2.26 -6.88
CA SER A 187 -19.62 1.78 -7.93
C SER A 187 -19.12 2.06 -9.35
N GLU A 188 -18.28 3.07 -9.52
CA GLU A 188 -17.65 3.46 -10.78
C GLU A 188 -16.78 2.33 -11.35
N LEU A 189 -16.12 1.56 -10.48
CA LEU A 189 -15.30 0.40 -10.88
C LEU A 189 -16.10 -0.82 -11.33
N ALA A 190 -17.41 -0.80 -11.17
CA ALA A 190 -18.34 -1.85 -11.63
C ALA A 190 -19.24 -1.39 -12.78
N ASP A 191 -19.06 -0.19 -13.31
CA ASP A 191 -19.87 0.33 -14.41
C ASP A 191 -19.39 -0.22 -15.77
N GLU A 192 -20.10 -1.24 -16.29
CA GLU A 192 -19.81 -1.84 -17.59
C GLU A 192 -19.99 -0.89 -18.79
N LYS A 193 -20.75 0.20 -18.60
CA LYS A 193 -21.02 1.16 -19.68
C LYS A 193 -19.92 2.21 -19.79
N ASN A 194 -19.31 2.54 -18.67
CA ASN A 194 -18.23 3.52 -18.58
C ASN A 194 -17.04 2.88 -17.84
N PRO A 195 -16.36 1.89 -18.42
CA PRO A 195 -15.30 1.16 -17.73
C PRO A 195 -14.16 2.10 -17.37
N CYS A 196 -13.74 2.02 -16.13
CA CYS A 196 -12.62 2.79 -15.61
C CYS A 196 -11.68 1.92 -14.77
N ARG A 197 -10.51 2.43 -14.49
CA ARG A 197 -9.51 1.78 -13.64
C ARG A 197 -8.96 2.75 -12.60
N VAL A 198 -8.35 2.20 -11.58
CA VAL A 198 -7.55 3.01 -10.66
C VAL A 198 -6.26 3.44 -11.36
N LYS A 199 -6.06 4.76 -11.44
CA LYS A 199 -4.85 5.41 -11.93
C LYS A 199 -3.88 5.74 -10.82
N GLU A 200 -4.42 6.31 -9.73
CA GLU A 200 -3.64 6.63 -8.53
C GLU A 200 -4.38 6.15 -7.29
N LEU A 201 -3.62 5.69 -6.31
CA LEU A 201 -4.11 5.29 -5.00
C LEU A 201 -3.15 5.80 -3.93
N SER A 202 -3.67 6.55 -2.97
CA SER A 202 -2.92 6.97 -1.79
C SER A 202 -3.66 6.54 -0.53
N LEU A 203 -2.95 5.87 0.37
CA LEU A 203 -3.48 5.30 1.61
C LEU A 203 -2.71 5.87 2.80
N SER A 204 -3.42 6.27 3.84
CA SER A 204 -2.86 6.64 5.14
C SER A 204 -3.43 5.73 6.20
N PHE A 205 -2.59 4.88 6.77
CA PHE A 205 -2.95 3.94 7.83
C PHE A 205 -2.83 4.66 9.18
N ILE A 206 -3.94 4.79 9.90
CA ILE A 206 -4.03 5.61 11.11
C ILE A 206 -4.21 4.72 12.34
N LYS A 207 -5.07 3.72 12.25
CA LYS A 207 -5.33 2.76 13.32
C LYS A 207 -5.52 1.36 12.75
N GLU A 208 -5.02 0.36 13.45
CA GLU A 208 -5.16 -1.04 13.11
C GLU A 208 -6.62 -1.50 13.18
N SER A 209 -7.00 -2.42 12.29
CA SER A 209 -8.33 -3.03 12.25
C SER A 209 -8.23 -4.51 12.56
N HIS A 210 -8.80 -4.93 13.69
CA HIS A 210 -8.68 -6.31 14.21
C HIS A 210 -9.69 -7.26 13.57
N LEU A 211 -9.40 -8.55 13.64
CA LEU A 211 -10.36 -9.60 13.28
C LEU A 211 -11.68 -9.41 14.03
N GLY A 212 -12.78 -9.43 13.29
CA GLY A 212 -14.15 -9.31 13.82
C GLY A 212 -14.65 -7.87 13.97
N ALA A 213 -13.76 -6.86 13.90
CA ALA A 213 -14.16 -5.45 13.90
C ALA A 213 -14.99 -5.09 12.66
N THR A 214 -15.86 -4.11 12.78
CA THR A 214 -16.66 -3.56 11.69
C THR A 214 -16.19 -2.16 11.36
N LEU A 215 -15.80 -1.95 10.11
CA LEU A 215 -15.42 -0.64 9.58
C LEU A 215 -16.57 0.01 8.86
N LYS A 216 -16.97 1.20 9.28
CA LYS A 216 -17.87 2.09 8.55
C LYS A 216 -17.08 2.78 7.45
N VAL A 217 -17.59 2.71 6.21
CA VAL A 217 -16.96 3.32 5.05
C VAL A 217 -17.78 4.52 4.60
N SER A 218 -17.08 5.65 4.47
CA SER A 218 -17.66 6.89 3.93
C SER A 218 -16.78 7.44 2.84
N ARG A 219 -17.39 7.98 1.77
CA ARG A 219 -16.66 8.53 0.61
C ARG A 219 -17.21 9.86 0.15
N SER A 220 -16.37 10.65 -0.53
CA SER A 220 -16.86 11.81 -1.29
C SER A 220 -17.50 11.38 -2.62
N GLU A 221 -18.23 12.29 -3.26
CA GLU A 221 -18.48 12.19 -4.69
C GLU A 221 -17.15 12.26 -5.46
N MET A 222 -17.15 11.72 -6.67
CA MET A 222 -16.00 11.84 -7.58
C MET A 222 -15.93 13.28 -8.10
N ASP A 223 -14.76 13.91 -7.98
CA ASP A 223 -14.54 15.25 -8.50
C ASP A 223 -14.28 15.28 -10.02
N GLY A 224 -14.12 16.49 -10.59
CA GLY A 224 -13.89 16.69 -12.02
C GLY A 224 -12.57 16.11 -12.54
N ASP A 225 -11.63 15.78 -11.66
CA ASP A 225 -10.33 15.19 -11.98
C ASP A 225 -10.31 13.66 -11.75
N GLY A 226 -11.46 13.07 -11.36
CA GLY A 226 -11.61 11.65 -11.10
C GLY A 226 -11.20 11.21 -9.69
N ASN A 227 -10.98 12.15 -8.76
CA ASN A 227 -10.58 11.82 -7.40
C ASN A 227 -11.77 11.55 -6.50
N ILE A 228 -11.61 10.54 -5.64
CA ILE A 228 -12.56 10.15 -4.61
C ILE A 228 -11.80 10.04 -3.28
N LEU A 229 -12.32 10.68 -2.24
CA LEU A 229 -11.80 10.53 -0.89
C LEU A 229 -12.60 9.45 -0.15
N VAL A 230 -11.91 8.58 0.57
CA VAL A 230 -12.53 7.53 1.38
C VAL A 230 -11.97 7.56 2.79
N ARG A 231 -12.86 7.46 3.78
CA ARG A 231 -12.51 7.31 5.19
C ARG A 231 -13.17 6.07 5.75
N THR A 232 -12.40 5.30 6.53
CA THR A 232 -12.97 4.20 7.32
C THR A 232 -12.86 4.52 8.80
N GLN A 233 -13.88 4.14 9.56
CA GLN A 233 -13.95 4.31 11.00
C GLN A 233 -14.37 3.01 11.67
N ASN A 234 -13.79 2.74 12.85
CA ASN A 234 -14.23 1.61 13.69
C ASN A 234 -15.57 1.90 14.41
N GLU A 235 -16.01 0.97 15.24
CA GLU A 235 -17.26 1.06 15.99
C GLU A 235 -17.24 2.20 17.00
N GLU A 236 -16.06 2.62 17.49
CA GLU A 236 -15.86 3.77 18.37
C GLU A 236 -15.83 5.12 17.64
N GLY A 237 -15.92 5.11 16.31
CA GLY A 237 -15.86 6.32 15.47
C GLY A 237 -14.43 6.83 15.25
N GLU A 238 -13.41 6.06 15.60
CA GLU A 238 -12.03 6.42 15.35
C GLU A 238 -11.65 6.08 13.90
N THR A 239 -10.95 7.00 13.24
CA THR A 239 -10.47 6.80 11.86
C THR A 239 -9.38 5.73 11.80
N CYS A 240 -9.58 4.71 10.97
CA CYS A 240 -8.61 3.64 10.73
C CYS A 240 -7.79 3.89 9.47
N LEU A 241 -8.44 4.32 8.39
CA LEU A 241 -7.80 4.61 7.10
C LEU A 241 -8.37 5.90 6.50
N GLU A 242 -7.51 6.65 5.85
CA GLU A 242 -7.89 7.68 4.88
C GLU A 242 -7.24 7.37 3.54
N ALA A 243 -8.02 7.45 2.47
CA ALA A 243 -7.56 7.16 1.12
C ALA A 243 -8.00 8.23 0.14
N MET A 244 -7.21 8.40 -0.91
CA MET A 244 -7.55 9.13 -2.12
C MET A 244 -7.34 8.18 -3.31
N ILE A 245 -8.35 8.03 -4.14
CA ILE A 245 -8.33 7.22 -5.34
C ILE A 245 -8.60 8.14 -6.53
N CYS A 246 -7.78 8.06 -7.56
CA CYS A 246 -8.02 8.70 -8.84
C CYS A 246 -8.39 7.62 -9.86
N LEU A 247 -9.55 7.78 -10.50
CA LEU A 247 -10.03 6.91 -11.57
C LEU A 247 -9.76 7.56 -12.92
N GLU A 248 -9.50 6.72 -13.93
CA GLU A 248 -9.46 7.16 -15.34
C GLU A 248 -10.21 6.15 -16.23
N ALA A 249 -10.74 6.60 -17.35
CA ALA A 249 -11.38 5.72 -18.33
C ALA A 249 -10.39 4.69 -18.88
N LEU A 250 -10.88 3.47 -19.13
CA LEU A 250 -10.14 2.37 -19.78
C LEU A 250 -10.09 2.56 -21.29
#